data_01ff602781599ecf351ffd4bad9313de
#
_entry.id   01ff602781599ecf351ffd4bad9313de
#
_cell.length_a   1.000
_cell.length_b   1.000
_cell.length_c   1.000
_cell.angle_alpha   90.00
_cell.angle_beta   90.00
_cell.angle_gamma   90.00
#
_symmetry.space_group_name_H-M   'P 1'
#
loop_
_entity.id
_entity.type
_entity.pdbx_description
1 polymer ?
#
loop_
_entity_poly.entity_id
_entity_poly.type
_entity_poly.pdbx_seq_one_letter_code
_entity_poly.pdbx_strand_id
1 'polypeptide(L)' 'MVMPLALLEKSMNKKISLLLKDNRVLEGKLTGYDEYMNMVLEETEERTAEQTRRLGVVVLRGNNVVSISPLN' A
#
# COMPACT_ATOMS: atom_id res chain seq x y z
N MET A 1 7.33 -2.07 20.00
CA MET A 1 7.42 -2.19 18.55
C MET A 1 6.04 -2.51 17.98
N VAL A 2 5.67 -1.86 16.90
CA VAL A 2 4.39 -2.15 16.22
C VAL A 2 4.60 -3.29 15.23
N MET A 3 3.79 -4.33 15.36
CA MET A 3 3.84 -5.45 14.42
C MET A 3 3.24 -5.02 13.08
N PRO A 4 3.77 -5.52 11.96
CA PRO A 4 3.27 -5.12 10.62
C PRO A 4 1.78 -5.31 10.43
N LEU A 5 1.22 -6.43 10.88
CA LEU A 5 -0.22 -6.65 10.75
C LEU A 5 -1.04 -5.69 11.62
N ALA A 6 -0.51 -5.30 12.78
CA ALA A 6 -1.18 -4.31 13.62
C ALA A 6 -1.22 -2.95 12.93
N LEU A 7 -0.15 -2.59 12.20
CA LEU A 7 -0.14 -1.35 11.44
C LEU A 7 -1.21 -1.38 10.33
N LEU A 8 -1.35 -2.50 9.63
CA LEU A 8 -2.36 -2.63 8.60
C LEU A 8 -3.77 -2.56 9.19
N GLU A 9 -3.99 -3.19 10.34
CA GLU A 9 -5.28 -3.12 11.01
C GLU A 9 -5.65 -1.68 11.34
N LYS A 10 -4.71 -0.90 11.87
CA LYS A 10 -4.93 0.50 12.20
C LYS A 10 -5.11 1.38 10.96
N SER A 11 -4.63 0.92 9.83
CA SER A 11 -4.67 1.69 8.58
C SER A 11 -5.88 1.35 7.72
N MET A 12 -6.74 0.46 8.17
CA MET A 12 -7.94 0.10 7.41
C MET A 12 -8.79 1.33 7.14
N ASN A 13 -9.21 1.43 5.88
CA ASN A 13 -10.01 2.55 5.37
C ASN A 13 -9.29 3.90 5.40
N LYS A 14 -7.97 3.87 5.53
CA LYS A 14 -7.14 5.08 5.51
C LYS A 14 -6.17 5.03 4.35
N LYS A 15 -5.69 6.21 3.96
CA LYS A 15 -4.73 6.31 2.88
C LYS A 15 -3.34 5.94 3.37
N ILE A 16 -2.66 5.08 2.61
CA ILE A 16 -1.29 4.66 2.92
C ILE A 16 -0.42 4.79 1.68
N SER A 17 0.88 4.83 1.90
CA SER A 17 1.90 4.85 0.84
C SER A 17 2.75 3.61 0.97
N LEU A 18 3.00 2.95 -0.16
CA LEU A 18 3.79 1.73 -0.22
C LEU A 18 4.97 1.92 -1.17
N LEU A 19 6.17 1.58 -0.68
CA LEU A 19 7.34 1.50 -1.55
C LEU A 19 7.51 0.05 -1.98
N LEU A 20 7.60 -0.18 -3.29
CA LEU A 20 7.74 -1.51 -3.86
C LEU A 20 9.20 -1.81 -4.19
N LYS A 21 9.51 -3.09 -4.41
CA LYS A 21 10.88 -3.53 -4.68
C LYS A 21 11.50 -2.92 -5.93
N ASP A 22 10.66 -2.53 -6.90
CA ASP A 22 11.12 -1.91 -8.15
C ASP A 22 11.13 -0.39 -8.06
N ASN A 23 11.08 0.18 -6.85
CA ASN A 23 11.10 1.61 -6.57
C ASN A 23 9.85 2.37 -6.98
N ARG A 24 8.78 1.68 -7.38
CA ARG A 24 7.50 2.35 -7.58
C ARG A 24 6.88 2.64 -6.22
N VAL A 25 6.14 3.73 -6.14
CA VAL A 25 5.39 4.09 -4.95
C VAL A 25 3.90 4.02 -5.29
N LEU A 26 3.15 3.28 -4.47
CA LEU A 26 1.70 3.23 -4.61
C LEU A 26 1.07 3.94 -3.41
N GLU A 27 0.10 4.80 -3.68
CA GLU A 27 -0.68 5.46 -2.63
C GLU A 27 -2.14 5.15 -2.86
N GLY A 28 -2.81 4.73 -1.82
CA GLY A 28 -4.21 4.40 -1.94
C GLY A 28 -4.85 4.10 -0.60
N LYS A 29 -6.15 3.87 -0.64
CA LYS A 29 -6.93 3.55 0.55
C LYS A 29 -6.89 2.05 0.78
N LEU A 30 -6.42 1.64 1.94
CA LEU A 30 -6.35 0.23 2.30
C LEU A 30 -7.75 -0.26 2.67
N THR A 31 -8.28 -1.23 1.91
CA THR A 31 -9.62 -1.77 2.15
C THR A 31 -9.62 -3.25 2.51
N GLY A 32 -8.47 -3.92 2.41
CA GLY A 32 -8.38 -5.32 2.83
C GLY A 32 -6.94 -5.75 2.94
N TYR A 33 -6.68 -6.75 3.76
CA TYR A 33 -5.36 -7.37 3.86
C TYR A 33 -5.50 -8.76 4.48
N ASP A 34 -4.45 -9.56 4.36
CA ASP A 34 -4.41 -10.89 4.97
C ASP A 34 -3.16 -11.06 5.83
N GLU A 35 -3.00 -12.25 6.39
CA GLU A 35 -1.88 -12.54 7.29
C GLU A 35 -0.52 -12.55 6.58
N TYR A 36 -0.51 -12.64 5.27
CA TYR A 36 0.72 -12.58 4.48
C TYR A 36 1.02 -11.17 4.00
N MET A 37 0.24 -10.20 4.47
CA MET A 37 0.35 -8.79 4.08
C MET A 37 0.05 -8.55 2.60
N ASN A 38 -0.69 -9.45 1.95
CA ASN A 38 -1.29 -9.12 0.67
C ASN A 38 -2.36 -8.07 0.94
N MET A 39 -2.50 -7.09 0.06
CA MET A 39 -3.34 -5.94 0.35
C MET A 39 -4.21 -5.58 -0.84
N VAL A 40 -5.39 -5.03 -0.52
CA VAL A 40 -6.25 -4.41 -1.52
C VAL A 40 -6.26 -2.92 -1.26
N LEU A 41 -5.92 -2.16 -2.29
CA LEU A 41 -5.97 -0.70 -2.26
C LEU A 41 -7.03 -0.21 -3.24
N GLU A 42 -7.76 0.83 -2.84
CA GLU A 42 -8.70 1.51 -3.73
C GLU A 42 -8.26 2.94 -3.96
N GLU A 43 -8.73 3.53 -5.04
CA GLU A 43 -8.33 4.88 -5.43
C GLU A 43 -6.82 5.04 -5.49
N THR A 44 -6.15 4.01 -6.04
CA THR A 44 -4.70 3.91 -6.00
C THR A 44 -4.05 4.77 -7.08
N GLU A 45 -2.95 5.44 -6.70
CA GLU A 45 -2.07 6.13 -7.63
C GLU A 45 -0.70 5.49 -7.60
N GLU A 46 -0.11 5.33 -8.77
CA GLU A 46 1.25 4.83 -8.90
C GLU A 46 2.16 6.00 -9.26
N ARG A 47 3.24 6.16 -8.50
CA ARG A 47 4.23 7.19 -8.77
C ARG A 47 5.55 6.57 -9.16
N THR A 48 6.09 7.05 -10.27
CA THR A 48 7.45 6.74 -10.70
C THR A 48 8.20 8.06 -10.85
N ALA A 49 9.51 7.97 -11.19
CA ALA A 49 10.32 9.17 -11.39
C ALA A 49 9.76 10.05 -12.52
N GLU A 50 9.04 9.46 -13.46
CA GLU A 50 8.62 10.14 -14.68
C GLU A 50 7.17 10.56 -14.67
N GLN A 51 6.30 9.84 -13.95
CA GLN A 51 4.87 10.12 -14.04
C GLN A 51 4.10 9.58 -12.84
N THR A 52 2.88 10.06 -12.72
CA THR A 52 1.88 9.55 -11.77
C THR A 52 0.71 9.02 -12.58
N ARG A 53 0.26 7.81 -12.26
CA ARG A 53 -0.86 7.18 -12.95
C ARG A 53 -1.91 6.73 -11.94
N ARG A 54 -3.18 6.84 -12.33
CA ARG A 54 -4.27 6.31 -11.52
C ARG A 54 -4.52 4.86 -11.91
N LEU A 55 -4.55 3.98 -10.92
CA LEU A 55 -4.74 2.55 -11.12
C LEU A 55 -6.10 2.05 -10.64
N GLY A 56 -6.77 2.79 -9.76
CA GLY A 56 -8.03 2.35 -9.18
C GLY A 56 -7.84 1.28 -8.13
N VAL A 57 -8.51 0.14 -8.28
CA VAL A 57 -8.40 -0.97 -7.33
C VAL A 57 -7.20 -1.83 -7.69
N VAL A 58 -6.33 -2.07 -6.71
CA VAL A 58 -5.10 -2.85 -6.91
C VAL A 58 -5.00 -3.90 -5.81
N VAL A 59 -4.63 -5.12 -6.20
CA VAL A 59 -4.27 -6.17 -5.25
C VAL A 59 -2.74 -6.31 -5.29
N LEU A 60 -2.12 -6.16 -4.13
CA LEU A 60 -0.67 -6.23 -3.99
C LEU A 60 -0.25 -7.47 -3.23
N ARG A 61 0.81 -8.10 -3.70
CA ARG A 61 1.47 -9.16 -2.96
C ARG A 61 2.39 -8.55 -1.91
N GLY A 62 2.27 -9.03 -0.67
CA GLY A 62 3.08 -8.53 0.44
C GLY A 62 4.58 -8.64 0.20
N ASN A 63 5.00 -9.69 -0.51
CA ASN A 63 6.43 -9.90 -0.77
C ASN A 63 7.04 -8.92 -1.77
N ASN A 64 6.25 -8.06 -2.38
CA ASN A 64 6.75 -6.99 -3.26
C ASN A 64 6.90 -5.65 -2.54
N VAL A 65 6.49 -5.58 -1.29
CA VAL A 65 6.48 -4.33 -0.53
C VAL A 65 7.76 -4.21 0.29
N VAL A 66 8.43 -3.07 0.17
CA VAL A 66 9.63 -2.76 0.97
C VAL A 66 9.24 -2.04 2.24
N SER A 67 8.35 -1.05 2.13
CA SER A 67 7.93 -0.27 3.29
C SER A 67 6.50 0.22 3.13
N ILE A 68 5.87 0.49 4.27
CA ILE A 68 4.49 0.99 4.37
C ILE A 68 4.53 2.24 5.21
N SER A 69 3.92 3.31 4.73
CA SER A 69 3.85 4.58 5.46
C SER A 69 2.41 5.07 5.51
N PRO A 70 1.83 5.19 6.71
CA PRO A 70 0.53 5.84 6.83
C PRO A 70 0.65 7.31 6.44
N LEU A 71 -0.38 7.84 5.77
CA LEU A 71 -0.39 9.22 5.31
C LEU A 71 -1.25 10.15 6.18
N ASN A 72 -1.77 9.64 7.27
CA ASN A 72 -2.60 10.43 8.19
C ASN A 72 -1.87 10.70 9.48
#